data_6ed077387d3dce5dbb599ca885f24e31
#
_entry.id   6ed077387d3dce5dbb599ca885f24e31
#
_cell.length_a   1.000
_cell.length_b   1.000
_cell.length_c   1.000
_cell.angle_alpha   90.00
_cell.angle_beta   90.00
_cell.angle_gamma   90.00
#
_symmetry.space_group_name_H-M   'P 1'
#
loop_
_entity.id
_entity.type
_entity.pdbx_description
1 polymer ?
#
loop_
_entity_poly.entity_id
_entity_poly.type
_entity_poly.pdbx_seq_one_letter_code
_entity_poly.pdbx_strand_id
1 'polypeptide(L)'
;MSLAYFIVTDKEIEGLDTFVNGKAVAHASEKGLAKLCGQLEVRPLTDFISQSPEELAELLDDLGSDVPEPLPEEAWFTPEEGLMTVRALIAHLSGNPGALRNAVAIVDELREYETVLSRLIGPGVRWHFSVDF
;
A
#
# COMPACT_ATOMS: atom_id res chain seq x y z
N MET A 1 -10.13 12.24 -10.49
CA MET A 1 -9.03 11.28 -10.65
C MET A 1 -9.09 10.25 -9.54
N SER A 2 -8.89 8.99 -9.88
CA SER A 2 -8.89 7.93 -8.87
C SER A 2 -7.46 7.62 -8.44
N LEU A 3 -7.23 7.60 -7.12
CA LEU A 3 -5.97 7.16 -6.56
C LEU A 3 -5.90 5.64 -6.58
N ALA A 4 -4.71 5.11 -6.72
CA ALA A 4 -4.44 3.68 -6.60
C ALA A 4 -3.11 3.47 -5.88
N TYR A 5 -3.05 2.46 -5.03
CA TYR A 5 -1.81 2.07 -4.36
C TYR A 5 -1.25 0.84 -5.07
N PHE A 6 0.00 0.91 -5.48
CA PHE A 6 0.66 -0.21 -6.11
C PHE A 6 1.97 -0.55 -5.38
N ILE A 7 2.40 -1.80 -5.53
CA ILE A 7 3.58 -2.31 -4.85
C ILE A 7 4.82 -2.02 -5.69
N VAL A 8 5.83 -1.43 -5.03
CA VAL A 8 7.17 -1.23 -5.59
C VAL A 8 8.13 -2.12 -4.81
N THR A 9 9.01 -2.82 -5.52
CA THR A 9 9.99 -3.72 -4.90
C THR A 9 11.41 -3.22 -5.15
N ASP A 10 12.31 -3.50 -4.21
CA ASP A 10 13.71 -3.09 -4.34
C ASP A 10 14.49 -3.98 -5.33
N LYS A 11 13.94 -5.15 -5.65
CA LYS A 11 14.50 -6.08 -6.64
C LYS A 11 13.39 -6.67 -7.49
N GLU A 12 13.69 -6.93 -8.75
CA GLU A 12 12.77 -7.62 -9.64
C GLU A 12 12.80 -9.12 -9.38
N ILE A 13 11.62 -9.74 -9.38
CA ILE A 13 11.51 -11.20 -9.29
C ILE A 13 10.96 -11.72 -10.61
N GLU A 14 11.73 -12.58 -11.27
CA GLU A 14 11.33 -13.17 -12.54
C GLU A 14 10.05 -13.98 -12.38
N GLY A 15 9.10 -13.76 -13.26
CA GLY A 15 7.82 -14.47 -13.25
C GLY A 15 6.80 -13.98 -12.25
N LEU A 16 7.12 -12.94 -11.46
CA LEU A 16 6.18 -12.35 -10.51
C LEU A 16 5.57 -11.07 -11.08
N ASP A 17 4.25 -11.06 -11.18
CA ASP A 17 3.50 -9.86 -11.51
C ASP A 17 3.14 -9.14 -10.20
N THR A 18 3.71 -7.96 -9.99
CA THR A 18 3.47 -7.13 -8.79
C THR A 18 2.29 -6.17 -8.99
N PHE A 19 1.69 -6.15 -10.17
CA PHE A 19 0.58 -5.23 -10.44
C PHE A 19 -0.66 -5.63 -9.65
N VAL A 20 -1.20 -4.68 -8.90
CA VAL A 20 -2.49 -4.80 -8.21
C VAL A 20 -3.24 -3.50 -8.45
N ASN A 21 -4.52 -3.60 -8.84
CA ASN A 21 -5.37 -2.43 -8.98
C ASN A 21 -5.85 -2.01 -7.59
N GLY A 22 -5.10 -1.13 -6.93
CA GLY A 22 -5.34 -0.73 -5.55
C GLY A 22 -6.32 0.43 -5.38
N LYS A 23 -7.28 0.62 -6.28
CA LYS A 23 -8.21 1.75 -6.24
C LYS A 23 -9.19 1.68 -5.06
N ALA A 24 -9.76 0.51 -4.79
CA ALA A 24 -10.70 0.35 -3.69
C ALA A 24 -10.01 0.55 -2.33
N VAL A 25 -8.80 0.02 -2.19
CA VAL A 25 -7.99 0.19 -0.97
C VAL A 25 -7.61 1.66 -0.78
N ALA A 26 -7.17 2.34 -1.85
CA ALA A 26 -6.82 3.76 -1.77
C ALA A 26 -8.01 4.62 -1.36
N HIS A 27 -9.17 4.38 -1.97
CA HIS A 27 -10.40 5.09 -1.63
C HIS A 27 -10.82 4.85 -0.17
N ALA A 28 -10.75 3.60 0.29
CA ALA A 28 -11.07 3.23 1.67
C ALA A 28 -10.11 3.86 2.67
N SER A 29 -8.83 4.01 2.31
CA SER A 29 -7.83 4.66 3.17
C SER A 29 -8.19 6.11 3.46
N GLU A 30 -8.82 6.79 2.52
CA GLU A 30 -9.32 8.15 2.72
C GLU A 30 -10.58 8.18 3.57
N LYS A 31 -11.34 7.09 3.66
CA LYS A 31 -12.67 7.05 4.27
C LYS A 31 -12.77 6.37 5.63
N GLY A 32 -11.74 5.68 6.08
CA GLY A 32 -11.80 5.05 7.39
C GLY A 32 -11.00 3.77 7.57
N LEU A 33 -10.28 3.33 6.53
CA LEU A 33 -9.46 2.14 6.63
C LEU A 33 -8.34 2.31 7.67
N ALA A 34 -7.76 3.50 7.76
CA ALA A 34 -6.75 3.81 8.77
C ALA A 34 -7.31 3.72 10.19
N LYS A 35 -8.55 4.18 10.38
CA LYS A 35 -9.23 4.07 11.68
C LYS A 35 -9.44 2.60 12.05
N LEU A 36 -9.83 1.77 11.08
CA LEU A 36 -9.99 0.34 11.30
C LEU A 36 -8.66 -0.32 11.69
N CYS A 37 -7.57 0.04 11.03
CA CYS A 37 -6.24 -0.44 11.42
C CYS A 37 -5.90 -0.08 12.87
N GLY A 38 -6.24 1.12 13.30
CA GLY A 38 -6.06 1.53 14.69
C GLY A 38 -6.87 0.67 15.66
N GLN A 39 -8.10 0.33 15.30
CA GLN A 39 -8.95 -0.55 16.09
C GLN A 39 -8.40 -1.97 16.18
N LEU A 40 -7.78 -2.45 15.10
CA LEU A 40 -7.18 -3.78 15.04
C LEU A 40 -5.76 -3.81 15.62
N GLU A 41 -5.23 -2.67 16.04
CA GLU A 41 -3.88 -2.51 16.57
C GLU A 41 -2.81 -2.95 15.56
N VAL A 42 -3.03 -2.65 14.29
CA VAL A 42 -2.08 -2.90 13.21
C VAL A 42 -1.67 -1.59 12.55
N ARG A 43 -0.54 -1.62 11.87
CA ARG A 43 0.01 -0.45 11.18
C ARG A 43 -0.91 -0.07 10.01
N PRO A 44 -1.28 1.21 9.83
CA PRO A 44 -2.08 1.62 8.68
C PRO A 44 -1.35 1.37 7.37
N LEU A 45 -2.09 1.02 6.31
CA LEU A 45 -1.50 0.80 4.98
C LEU A 45 -0.81 2.06 4.46
N THR A 46 -1.31 3.24 4.82
CA THR A 46 -0.70 4.52 4.42
C THR A 46 0.72 4.70 4.97
N ASP A 47 1.08 4.02 6.06
CA ASP A 47 2.44 4.06 6.61
C ASP A 47 3.47 3.39 5.68
N PHE A 48 3.01 2.54 4.77
CA PHE A 48 3.88 1.85 3.81
C PHE A 48 4.06 2.62 2.50
N ILE A 49 3.43 3.80 2.38
CA ILE A 49 3.57 4.64 1.19
C ILE A 49 4.92 5.34 1.25
N SER A 50 5.67 5.22 0.16
CA SER A 50 6.93 5.93 -0.03
C SER A 50 7.08 6.25 -1.50
N GLN A 51 7.90 7.23 -1.83
CA GLN A 51 8.20 7.59 -3.21
C GLN A 51 9.67 7.93 -3.32
N SER A 52 10.27 7.71 -4.49
CA SER A 52 11.64 8.10 -4.72
C SER A 52 11.76 9.63 -4.64
N PRO A 53 12.92 10.16 -4.20
CA PRO A 53 13.12 11.61 -4.17
C PRO A 53 12.88 12.29 -5.52
N GLU A 54 13.23 11.64 -6.63
CA GLU A 54 13.02 12.15 -7.98
C GLU A 54 11.53 12.28 -8.30
N GLU A 55 10.74 11.25 -8.01
CA GLU A 55 9.29 11.26 -8.23
C GLU A 55 8.61 12.32 -7.37
N LEU A 56 9.04 12.44 -6.12
CA LEU A 56 8.50 13.44 -5.20
C LEU A 56 8.81 14.86 -5.67
N ALA A 57 10.03 15.08 -6.15
CA ALA A 57 10.43 16.39 -6.70
C ALA A 57 9.59 16.77 -7.91
N GLU A 58 9.37 15.83 -8.85
CA GLU A 58 8.52 16.06 -10.02
C GLU A 58 7.09 16.40 -9.62
N LEU A 59 6.53 15.66 -8.66
CA LEU A 59 5.16 15.89 -8.20
C LEU A 59 5.02 17.27 -7.57
N LEU A 60 5.96 17.68 -6.73
CA LEU A 60 5.92 18.99 -6.07
C LEU A 60 6.11 20.13 -7.07
N ASP A 61 6.96 19.94 -8.09
CA ASP A 61 7.16 20.91 -9.15
C ASP A 61 5.87 21.10 -9.96
N ASP A 62 5.20 20.01 -10.33
CA ASP A 62 3.93 20.03 -11.06
C ASP A 62 2.83 20.75 -10.26
N LEU A 63 2.86 20.65 -8.93
CA LEU A 63 1.90 21.32 -8.04
C LEU A 63 2.27 22.77 -7.78
N GLY A 64 3.42 23.23 -8.28
CA GLY A 64 3.91 24.59 -8.04
C GLY A 64 4.38 24.85 -6.61
N SER A 65 4.64 23.79 -5.86
CA SER A 65 5.15 23.87 -4.49
C SER A 65 6.66 23.91 -4.47
N ASP A 66 7.24 24.61 -3.49
CA ASP A 66 8.68 24.57 -3.27
C ASP A 66 9.11 23.17 -2.85
N VAL A 67 10.20 22.70 -3.45
CA VAL A 67 10.76 21.40 -3.10
C VAL A 67 11.57 21.53 -1.81
N PRO A 68 11.20 20.84 -0.72
CA PRO A 68 11.99 20.89 0.50
C PRO A 68 13.34 20.20 0.31
N GLU A 69 14.36 20.70 0.98
CA GLU A 69 15.69 20.10 0.99
C GLU A 69 16.15 19.89 2.42
N PRO A 70 16.66 18.67 2.77
CA PRO A 70 16.72 17.49 1.88
C PRO A 70 15.36 16.83 1.71
N LEU A 71 15.16 16.17 0.56
CA LEU A 71 13.96 15.37 0.32
C LEU A 71 13.99 14.11 1.21
N PRO A 72 12.82 13.60 1.63
CA PRO A 72 12.77 12.33 2.36
C PRO A 72 13.33 11.19 1.51
N GLU A 73 14.09 10.32 2.14
CA GLU A 73 14.59 9.12 1.49
C GLU A 73 13.46 8.12 1.26
N GLU A 74 13.58 7.33 0.19
CA GLU A 74 12.64 6.26 -0.10
C GLU A 74 12.75 5.19 0.99
N ALA A 75 11.63 4.92 1.67
CA ALA A 75 11.58 3.93 2.75
C ALA A 75 11.22 2.56 2.19
N TRP A 76 11.84 1.52 2.72
CA TRP A 76 11.61 0.13 2.32
C TRP A 76 11.21 -0.70 3.52
N PHE A 77 10.27 -1.62 3.32
CA PHE A 77 9.68 -2.43 4.38
C PHE A 77 9.85 -3.92 4.07
N THR A 78 9.79 -4.75 5.10
CA THR A 78 9.78 -6.21 4.90
C THR A 78 8.38 -6.65 4.48
N PRO A 79 8.27 -7.72 3.68
CA PRO A 79 6.94 -8.24 3.31
C PRO A 79 6.14 -8.70 4.53
N GLU A 80 6.80 -9.20 5.57
CA GLU A 80 6.13 -9.64 6.81
C GLU A 80 5.41 -8.47 7.50
N GLU A 81 6.00 -7.28 7.52
CA GLU A 81 5.38 -6.09 8.10
C GLU A 81 4.07 -5.75 7.38
N GLY A 82 4.09 -5.77 6.06
CA GLY A 82 2.89 -5.51 5.25
C GLY A 82 1.83 -6.59 5.40
N LEU A 83 2.26 -7.86 5.44
CA LEU A 83 1.35 -8.99 5.57
C LEU A 83 0.60 -8.97 6.89
N MET A 84 1.22 -8.50 7.96
CA MET A 84 0.55 -8.39 9.26
C MET A 84 -0.72 -7.52 9.16
N THR A 85 -0.60 -6.35 8.55
CA THR A 85 -1.73 -5.45 8.34
C THR A 85 -2.73 -6.01 7.34
N VAL A 86 -2.25 -6.49 6.19
CA VAL A 86 -3.12 -7.00 5.12
C VAL A 86 -3.96 -8.17 5.61
N ARG A 87 -3.35 -9.13 6.29
CA ARG A 87 -4.04 -10.32 6.82
C ARG A 87 -5.06 -9.96 7.90
N ALA A 88 -4.72 -9.02 8.78
CA ALA A 88 -5.65 -8.56 9.81
C ALA A 88 -6.89 -7.92 9.19
N LEU A 89 -6.70 -7.10 8.16
CA LEU A 89 -7.81 -6.46 7.45
C LEU A 89 -8.68 -7.48 6.70
N ILE A 90 -8.06 -8.45 6.03
CA ILE A 90 -8.79 -9.51 5.32
C ILE A 90 -9.66 -10.29 6.31
N ALA A 91 -9.08 -10.71 7.43
CA ALA A 91 -9.80 -11.48 8.44
C ALA A 91 -10.98 -10.70 9.01
N HIS A 92 -10.78 -9.43 9.34
CA HIS A 92 -11.83 -8.60 9.91
C HIS A 92 -12.96 -8.34 8.92
N LEU A 93 -12.61 -7.90 7.69
CA LEU A 93 -13.62 -7.54 6.68
C LEU A 93 -14.35 -8.75 6.12
N SER A 94 -13.70 -9.91 6.04
CA SER A 94 -14.35 -11.16 5.62
C SER A 94 -15.42 -11.59 6.59
N GLY A 95 -15.21 -11.36 7.89
CA GLY A 95 -16.19 -11.66 8.93
C GLY A 95 -17.21 -10.54 9.17
N ASN A 96 -16.90 -9.32 8.71
CA ASN A 96 -17.73 -8.12 8.94
C ASN A 96 -17.85 -7.29 7.66
N PRO A 97 -18.53 -7.81 6.61
CA PRO A 97 -18.59 -7.10 5.33
C PRO A 97 -19.32 -5.76 5.40
N GLY A 98 -20.07 -5.51 6.46
CA GLY A 98 -20.73 -4.23 6.69
C GLY A 98 -19.85 -3.17 7.35
N ALA A 99 -18.61 -3.51 7.76
CA ALA A 99 -17.72 -2.59 8.45
C ALA A 99 -17.27 -1.42 7.57
N LEU A 100 -17.09 -1.66 6.28
CA LEU A 100 -16.73 -0.64 5.31
C LEU A 100 -17.57 -0.80 4.04
N ARG A 101 -17.79 0.33 3.36
CA ARG A 101 -18.42 0.33 2.04
C ARG A 101 -17.46 -0.33 1.05
N ASN A 102 -17.99 -1.16 0.15
CA ASN A 102 -17.18 -1.92 -0.82
C ASN A 102 -16.21 -2.91 -0.19
N ALA A 103 -16.55 -3.46 0.97
CA ALA A 103 -15.68 -4.41 1.66
C ALA A 103 -15.23 -5.57 0.76
N VAL A 104 -16.10 -6.08 -0.11
CA VAL A 104 -15.78 -7.17 -1.03
C VAL A 104 -14.64 -6.78 -1.97
N ALA A 105 -14.75 -5.61 -2.61
CA ALA A 105 -13.71 -5.11 -3.51
C ALA A 105 -12.40 -4.85 -2.77
N ILE A 106 -12.48 -4.31 -1.55
CA ILE A 106 -11.31 -4.06 -0.71
C ILE A 106 -10.61 -5.38 -0.37
N VAL A 107 -11.36 -6.39 0.05
CA VAL A 107 -10.81 -7.72 0.38
C VAL A 107 -10.16 -8.36 -0.84
N ASP A 108 -10.77 -8.26 -2.02
CA ASP A 108 -10.19 -8.80 -3.25
C ASP A 108 -8.83 -8.18 -3.54
N GLU A 109 -8.70 -6.86 -3.40
CA GLU A 109 -7.41 -6.18 -3.60
C GLU A 109 -6.40 -6.54 -2.50
N LEU A 110 -6.86 -6.63 -1.25
CA LEU A 110 -5.99 -7.05 -0.14
C LEU A 110 -5.43 -8.45 -0.35
N ARG A 111 -6.24 -9.36 -0.90
CA ARG A 111 -5.78 -10.72 -1.23
C ARG A 111 -4.73 -10.72 -2.33
N GLU A 112 -4.84 -9.83 -3.31
CA GLU A 112 -3.82 -9.67 -4.34
C GLU A 112 -2.52 -9.15 -3.73
N TYR A 113 -2.59 -8.16 -2.83
CA TYR A 113 -1.42 -7.70 -2.07
C TYR A 113 -0.80 -8.84 -1.26
N GLU A 114 -1.63 -9.63 -0.58
CA GLU A 114 -1.16 -10.78 0.20
C GLU A 114 -0.38 -11.76 -0.67
N THR A 115 -0.90 -12.07 -1.85
CA THR A 115 -0.24 -12.97 -2.78
C THR A 115 1.14 -12.45 -3.20
N VAL A 116 1.22 -11.17 -3.58
CA VAL A 116 2.49 -10.54 -3.99
C VAL A 116 3.47 -10.53 -2.83
N LEU A 117 3.05 -10.02 -1.67
CA LEU A 117 3.93 -9.90 -0.50
C LEU A 117 4.45 -11.26 -0.03
N SER A 118 3.61 -12.30 -0.09
CA SER A 118 4.01 -13.66 0.28
C SER A 118 5.13 -14.18 -0.61
N ARG A 119 5.15 -13.78 -1.88
CA ARG A 119 6.18 -14.17 -2.84
C ARG A 119 7.52 -13.45 -2.61
N LEU A 120 7.50 -12.33 -1.87
CA LEU A 120 8.71 -11.56 -1.59
C LEU A 120 9.52 -12.14 -0.41
N ILE A 121 8.90 -12.96 0.44
CA ILE A 121 9.51 -13.47 1.67
C ILE A 121 10.74 -14.33 1.36
N GLY A 122 10.60 -15.33 0.49
CA GLY A 122 11.68 -16.26 0.16
C GLY A 122 12.94 -15.58 -0.35
N PRO A 123 12.84 -14.72 -1.40
CA PRO A 123 13.99 -13.98 -1.92
C PRO A 123 14.49 -12.86 -1.00
N GLY A 124 13.76 -12.50 0.05
CA GLY A 124 14.13 -11.40 0.94
C GLY A 124 14.00 -10.03 0.29
N VAL A 125 13.05 -9.85 -0.61
CA VAL A 125 12.83 -8.58 -1.33
C VAL A 125 12.02 -7.64 -0.45
N ARG A 126 12.43 -6.37 -0.38
CA ARG A 126 11.70 -5.32 0.33
C ARG A 126 10.76 -4.59 -0.60
N TRP A 127 9.80 -3.89 -0.02
CA TRP A 127 8.73 -3.26 -0.78
C TRP A 127 8.26 -1.97 -0.11
N HIS A 128 7.50 -1.18 -0.85
CA HIS A 128 6.67 -0.10 -0.31
C HIS A 128 5.49 0.10 -1.25
N PHE A 129 4.47 0.81 -0.78
CA PHE A 129 3.42 1.31 -1.68
C PHE A 129 3.87 2.61 -2.33
N SER A 130 3.46 2.79 -3.57
CA SER A 130 3.51 4.08 -4.25
C SER A 130 2.09 4.46 -4.66
N VAL A 131 1.86 5.73 -4.89
CA VAL A 131 0.54 6.26 -5.24
C VAL A 131 0.53 6.63 -6.72
N ASP A 132 -0.48 6.11 -7.43
CA ASP A 132 -0.76 6.49 -8.82
C ASP A 132 -1.96 7.44 -8.83
N PHE A 133 -1.79 8.58 -9.43
CA PHE A 133 -2.83 9.62 -9.51
C PHE A 133 -3.62 9.55 -10.79
#